data_a3483bac1a19f730c700a0ba6af181fd
#
_entry.id   a3483bac1a19f730c700a0ba6af181fd
#
_cell.length_a   1.000
_cell.length_b   1.000
_cell.length_c   1.000
_cell.angle_alpha   90.00
_cell.angle_beta   90.00
_cell.angle_gamma   90.00
#
_symmetry.space_group_name_H-M   'P 1'
#
loop_
_entity.id
_entity.type
_entity.pdbx_description
1 polymer ?
#
loop_
_entity_poly.entity_id
_entity_poly.type
_entity_poly.pdbx_seq_one_letter_code
_entity_poly.pdbx_strand_id
1 'polypeptide(L)'
;SESEPDIRSRTFEFSVSIIELYKYLQYDKKEFTLGRQLLRSGTSVGANVEEATAAQSKKDFIAKMSISLKEAREANYWLRLLKRTGYIKKENLIAESEEIMNILGAIVRTSRKNLESK
;
A
#
# COMPACT_ATOMS: atom_id res chain seq x y z
N SER A 1 9.36 -7.37 16.86
CA SER A 1 9.24 -6.62 18.11
C SER A 1 7.78 -6.34 18.42
N GLU A 2 7.45 -6.36 19.70
CA GLU A 2 6.10 -6.07 20.16
C GLU A 2 5.67 -4.64 19.84
N SER A 3 6.63 -3.74 19.69
CA SER A 3 6.35 -2.33 19.44
C SER A 3 6.08 -2.03 17.98
N GLU A 4 6.34 -2.96 17.08
CA GLU A 4 6.12 -2.72 15.64
C GLU A 4 4.85 -3.39 15.17
N PRO A 5 3.94 -2.63 14.51
CA PRO A 5 2.75 -3.24 13.94
C PRO A 5 3.17 -4.17 12.78
N ASP A 6 2.47 -5.28 12.63
CA ASP A 6 2.71 -6.17 11.51
C ASP A 6 2.20 -5.53 10.20
N ILE A 7 2.55 -6.14 9.09
CA ILE A 7 2.21 -5.57 7.77
C ILE A 7 0.69 -5.51 7.56
N ARG A 8 -0.06 -6.42 8.16
CA ARG A 8 -1.51 -6.44 8.05
C ARG A 8 -2.13 -5.21 8.71
N SER A 9 -1.75 -4.92 9.97
CA SER A 9 -2.21 -3.73 10.68
C SER A 9 -1.73 -2.47 9.99
N ARG A 10 -0.50 -2.47 9.55
CA ARG A 10 0.13 -1.30 8.94
C ARG A 10 -0.56 -0.91 7.64
N THR A 11 -0.88 -1.89 6.80
CA THR A 11 -1.56 -1.61 5.53
C THR A 11 -3.02 -1.26 5.74
N PHE A 12 -3.65 -1.77 6.81
CA PHE A 12 -4.99 -1.35 7.18
C PHE A 12 -5.00 0.14 7.56
N GLU A 13 -4.08 0.55 8.43
CA GLU A 13 -4.00 1.97 8.84
C GLU A 13 -3.62 2.88 7.67
N PHE A 14 -2.80 2.39 6.76
CA PHE A 14 -2.50 3.12 5.53
C PHE A 14 -3.79 3.37 4.73
N SER A 15 -4.65 2.35 4.61
CA SER A 15 -5.94 2.50 3.93
C SER A 15 -6.81 3.57 4.60
N VAL A 16 -6.83 3.60 5.93
CA VAL A 16 -7.58 4.62 6.68
C VAL A 16 -7.09 6.02 6.30
N SER A 17 -5.77 6.21 6.33
CA SER A 17 -5.17 7.50 5.98
C SER A 17 -5.45 7.89 4.54
N ILE A 18 -5.43 6.92 3.63
CA ILE A 18 -5.72 7.17 2.21
C ILE A 18 -7.18 7.62 2.05
N ILE A 19 -8.11 6.99 2.74
CA ILE A 19 -9.53 7.38 2.68
C ILE A 19 -9.72 8.79 3.20
N GLU A 20 -9.05 9.15 4.29
CA GLU A 20 -9.12 10.49 4.84
C GLU A 20 -8.57 11.53 3.87
N LEU A 21 -7.45 11.20 3.23
CA LEU A 21 -6.88 12.09 2.22
C LEU A 21 -7.80 12.20 1.00
N TYR A 22 -8.42 11.09 0.59
CA TYR A 22 -9.39 11.10 -0.51
C TYR A 22 -10.54 12.09 -0.22
N LYS A 23 -11.08 12.04 1.01
CA LYS A 23 -12.16 12.95 1.41
C LYS A 23 -11.71 14.40 1.30
N TYR A 24 -10.51 14.71 1.80
CA TYR A 24 -9.95 16.05 1.72
C TYR A 24 -9.80 16.51 0.26
N LEU A 25 -9.25 15.65 -0.59
CA LEU A 25 -9.07 15.98 -2.01
C LEU A 25 -10.41 16.24 -2.69
N GLN A 26 -11.42 15.45 -2.38
CA GLN A 26 -12.74 15.57 -2.99
C GLN A 26 -13.47 16.82 -2.50
N TYR A 27 -13.56 17.02 -1.20
CA TYR A 27 -14.39 18.07 -0.64
C TYR A 27 -13.70 19.44 -0.58
N ASP A 28 -12.43 19.46 -0.21
CA ASP A 28 -11.71 20.73 -0.03
C ASP A 28 -11.00 21.18 -1.32
N LYS A 29 -10.40 20.26 -2.04
CA LYS A 29 -9.61 20.59 -3.22
C LYS A 29 -10.36 20.40 -4.53
N LYS A 30 -11.52 19.75 -4.51
CA LYS A 30 -12.31 19.46 -5.71
C LYS A 30 -11.52 18.67 -6.75
N GLU A 31 -10.60 17.84 -6.28
CA GLU A 31 -9.81 16.97 -7.13
C GLU A 31 -10.45 15.59 -7.11
N PHE A 32 -11.01 15.14 -8.24
CA PHE A 32 -11.80 13.92 -8.29
C PHE A 32 -11.10 12.79 -9.03
N THR A 33 -10.18 13.11 -9.92
CA THR A 33 -9.58 12.12 -10.82
C THR A 33 -8.39 11.39 -10.18
N LEU A 34 -7.40 12.16 -9.72
CA LEU A 34 -6.22 11.59 -9.07
C LEU A 34 -6.58 10.96 -7.74
N GLY A 35 -7.51 11.60 -7.03
CA GLY A 35 -7.99 11.09 -5.74
C GLY A 35 -8.58 9.69 -5.85
N ARG A 36 -9.37 9.42 -6.90
CA ARG A 36 -9.95 8.09 -7.10
C ARG A 36 -8.89 7.04 -7.40
N GLN A 37 -7.89 7.40 -8.19
CA GLN A 37 -6.77 6.48 -8.48
C GLN A 37 -6.01 6.14 -7.21
N LEU A 38 -5.77 7.15 -6.38
CA LEU A 38 -5.11 6.94 -5.09
C LEU A 38 -5.95 6.07 -4.17
N LEU A 39 -7.25 6.34 -4.08
CA LEU A 39 -8.16 5.56 -3.25
C LEU A 39 -8.11 4.09 -3.64
N ARG A 40 -8.24 3.80 -4.93
CA ARG A 40 -8.22 2.43 -5.44
C ARG A 40 -6.90 1.74 -5.12
N SER A 41 -5.78 2.34 -5.52
CA SER A 41 -4.48 1.70 -5.33
C SER A 41 -4.10 1.62 -3.85
N GLY A 42 -4.33 2.70 -3.10
CA GLY A 42 -3.96 2.75 -1.69
C GLY A 42 -4.70 1.74 -0.82
N THR A 43 -6.00 1.55 -1.07
CA THR A 43 -6.79 0.56 -0.30
C THR A 43 -6.56 -0.86 -0.80
N SER A 44 -6.12 -1.03 -2.05
CA SER A 44 -5.80 -2.36 -2.59
C SER A 44 -4.57 -2.96 -1.94
N VAL A 45 -3.68 -2.14 -1.38
CA VAL A 45 -2.48 -2.63 -0.68
C VAL A 45 -2.90 -3.55 0.47
N GLY A 46 -3.72 -3.04 1.38
CA GLY A 46 -4.18 -3.82 2.53
C GLY A 46 -5.12 -4.94 2.15
N ALA A 47 -5.99 -4.70 1.16
CA ALA A 47 -6.93 -5.74 0.71
C ALA A 47 -6.17 -6.98 0.22
N ASN A 48 -5.07 -6.80 -0.51
CA ASN A 48 -4.28 -7.94 -1.00
C ASN A 48 -3.47 -8.59 0.12
N VAL A 49 -3.02 -7.84 1.12
CA VAL A 49 -2.39 -8.42 2.30
C VAL A 49 -3.38 -9.32 3.04
N GLU A 50 -4.63 -8.86 3.21
CA GLU A 50 -5.69 -9.68 3.84
C GLU A 50 -5.89 -10.98 3.05
N GLU A 51 -5.98 -10.89 1.73
CA GLU A 51 -6.14 -12.07 0.88
C GLU A 51 -4.93 -13.01 1.02
N ALA A 52 -3.73 -12.46 1.11
CA ALA A 52 -2.51 -13.27 1.28
C ALA A 52 -2.53 -14.06 2.58
N THR A 53 -3.02 -13.47 3.67
CA THR A 53 -3.06 -14.16 4.96
C THR A 53 -4.03 -15.34 4.95
N ALA A 54 -5.00 -15.34 4.03
CA ALA A 54 -5.97 -16.43 3.87
C ALA A 54 -5.60 -17.35 2.70
N ALA A 55 -4.41 -17.19 2.12
CA ALA A 55 -4.00 -17.95 0.94
C ALA A 55 -3.88 -19.45 1.25
N GLN A 56 -4.26 -20.27 0.28
CA GLN A 56 -4.27 -21.71 0.45
C GLN A 56 -2.96 -22.39 0.05
N SER A 57 -2.04 -21.63 -0.56
CA SER A 57 -0.74 -22.16 -0.97
C SER A 57 0.30 -21.06 -0.86
N LYS A 58 1.58 -21.47 -0.85
CA LYS A 58 2.69 -20.50 -0.85
C LYS A 58 2.69 -19.68 -2.14
N LYS A 59 2.37 -20.32 -3.27
CA LYS A 59 2.30 -19.62 -4.55
C LYS A 59 1.21 -18.54 -4.54
N ASP A 60 0.04 -18.85 -3.98
CA ASP A 60 -1.04 -17.89 -3.87
C ASP A 60 -0.66 -16.74 -2.92
N PHE A 61 -0.02 -17.06 -1.79
CA PHE A 61 0.48 -16.06 -0.86
C PHE A 61 1.42 -15.09 -1.57
N ILE A 62 2.41 -15.61 -2.30
CA ILE A 62 3.37 -14.78 -3.04
C ILE A 62 2.65 -13.93 -4.10
N ALA A 63 1.70 -14.52 -4.80
CA ALA A 63 0.94 -13.80 -5.82
C ALA A 63 0.20 -12.60 -5.21
N LYS A 64 -0.49 -12.80 -4.09
CA LYS A 64 -1.24 -11.73 -3.43
C LYS A 64 -0.32 -10.65 -2.86
N MET A 65 0.80 -11.05 -2.25
CA MET A 65 1.77 -10.08 -1.72
C MET A 65 2.43 -9.29 -2.85
N SER A 66 2.67 -9.92 -4.00
CA SER A 66 3.22 -9.23 -5.18
C SER A 66 2.25 -8.20 -5.72
N ILE A 67 0.95 -8.51 -5.74
CA ILE A 67 -0.07 -7.55 -6.17
C ILE A 67 -0.12 -6.38 -5.18
N SER A 68 -0.07 -6.67 -3.87
CA SER A 68 -0.04 -5.62 -2.86
C SER A 68 1.15 -4.67 -3.07
N LEU A 69 2.33 -5.23 -3.34
CA LEU A 69 3.53 -4.44 -3.61
C LEU A 69 3.35 -3.55 -4.84
N LYS A 70 2.77 -4.09 -5.89
CA LYS A 70 2.49 -3.32 -7.11
C LYS A 70 1.55 -2.15 -6.82
N GLU A 71 0.50 -2.40 -6.04
CA GLU A 71 -0.46 -1.36 -5.69
C GLU A 71 0.18 -0.30 -4.77
N ALA A 72 1.09 -0.71 -3.89
CA ALA A 72 1.81 0.25 -3.04
C ALA A 72 2.68 1.18 -3.88
N ARG A 73 3.34 0.64 -4.91
CA ARG A 73 4.11 1.47 -5.85
C ARG A 73 3.23 2.47 -6.57
N GLU A 74 2.05 2.03 -7.00
CA GLU A 74 1.12 2.91 -7.69
C GLU A 74 0.61 4.01 -6.75
N ALA A 75 0.25 3.66 -5.51
CA ALA A 75 -0.19 4.64 -4.52
C ALA A 75 0.91 5.67 -4.24
N ASN A 76 2.16 5.21 -4.11
CA ASN A 76 3.31 6.09 -3.92
C ASN A 76 3.44 7.07 -5.09
N TYR A 77 3.23 6.60 -6.31
CA TYR A 77 3.28 7.45 -7.50
C TYR A 77 2.24 8.56 -7.43
N TRP A 78 0.98 8.22 -7.13
CA TRP A 78 -0.09 9.22 -7.03
C TRP A 78 0.19 10.21 -5.90
N LEU A 79 0.70 9.75 -4.77
CA LEU A 79 1.04 10.64 -3.65
C LEU A 79 2.12 11.64 -4.04
N ARG A 80 3.15 11.18 -4.75
CA ARG A 80 4.22 12.07 -5.21
C ARG A 80 3.70 13.10 -6.22
N LEU A 81 2.81 12.68 -7.13
CA LEU A 81 2.19 13.61 -8.07
C LEU A 81 1.35 14.67 -7.35
N LEU A 82 0.55 14.24 -6.38
CA LEU A 82 -0.30 15.16 -5.62
C LEU A 82 0.54 16.19 -4.87
N LYS A 83 1.67 15.75 -4.32
CA LYS A 83 2.57 16.67 -3.62
C LYS A 83 3.22 17.63 -4.61
N ARG A 84 3.77 17.11 -5.70
CA ARG A 84 4.48 17.92 -6.69
C ARG A 84 3.58 18.97 -7.34
N THR A 85 2.28 18.67 -7.46
CA THR A 85 1.32 19.56 -8.09
C THR A 85 0.57 20.43 -7.08
N GLY A 86 0.94 20.37 -5.80
CA GLY A 86 0.45 21.31 -4.80
C GLY A 86 -0.85 20.93 -4.10
N TYR A 87 -1.40 19.75 -4.33
CA TYR A 87 -2.62 19.33 -3.65
C TYR A 87 -2.39 18.92 -2.21
N ILE A 88 -1.21 18.36 -1.92
CA ILE A 88 -0.83 18.01 -0.54
C ILE A 88 0.54 18.60 -0.24
N LYS A 89 0.80 18.86 1.04
CA LYS A 89 2.07 19.44 1.47
C LYS A 89 2.92 18.46 2.26
N LYS A 90 2.28 17.57 3.02
CA LYS A 90 2.98 16.63 3.91
C LYS A 90 3.53 15.44 3.13
N GLU A 91 4.64 14.89 3.62
CA GLU A 91 5.28 13.72 2.99
C GLU A 91 5.08 12.44 3.80
N ASN A 92 4.31 12.51 4.89
CA ASN A 92 4.17 11.35 5.79
C ASN A 92 3.62 10.11 5.09
N LEU A 93 2.63 10.27 4.20
CA LEU A 93 2.10 9.11 3.48
C LEU A 93 3.02 8.62 2.38
N ILE A 94 3.80 9.53 1.77
CA ILE A 94 4.83 9.14 0.82
C ILE A 94 5.86 8.25 1.53
N ALA A 95 6.36 8.71 2.69
CA ALA A 95 7.31 7.94 3.48
C ALA A 95 6.73 6.60 3.92
N GLU A 96 5.47 6.59 4.36
CA GLU A 96 4.82 5.37 4.81
C GLU A 96 4.65 4.38 3.64
N SER A 97 4.28 4.86 2.46
CA SER A 97 4.14 3.98 1.30
C SER A 97 5.50 3.36 0.92
N GLU A 98 6.59 4.09 1.07
CA GLU A 98 7.94 3.58 0.80
C GLU A 98 8.33 2.49 1.80
N GLU A 99 8.02 2.70 3.08
CA GLU A 99 8.26 1.69 4.12
C GLU A 99 7.47 0.42 3.83
N ILE A 100 6.19 0.57 3.46
CA ILE A 100 5.34 -0.56 3.11
C ILE A 100 5.92 -1.30 1.90
N MET A 101 6.39 -0.57 0.89
CA MET A 101 7.02 -1.17 -0.29
C MET A 101 8.25 -1.99 0.11
N ASN A 102 9.07 -1.47 1.01
CA ASN A 102 10.26 -2.17 1.48
C ASN A 102 9.90 -3.46 2.21
N ILE A 103 8.90 -3.40 3.09
CA ILE A 103 8.46 -4.57 3.85
C ILE A 103 7.86 -5.63 2.91
N LEU A 104 6.96 -5.22 2.02
CA LEU A 104 6.34 -6.14 1.08
C LEU A 104 7.37 -6.76 0.13
N GLY A 105 8.32 -5.95 -0.33
CA GLY A 105 9.41 -6.43 -1.18
C GLY A 105 10.24 -7.50 -0.49
N ALA A 106 10.56 -7.29 0.78
CA ALA A 106 11.31 -8.27 1.57
C ALA A 106 10.51 -9.57 1.75
N ILE A 107 9.20 -9.45 2.04
CA ILE A 107 8.34 -10.63 2.20
C ILE A 107 8.29 -11.44 0.91
N VAL A 108 8.11 -10.77 -0.23
CA VAL A 108 8.04 -11.44 -1.53
C VAL A 108 9.36 -12.16 -1.84
N ARG A 109 10.49 -11.47 -1.66
CA ARG A 109 11.81 -12.06 -1.95
C ARG A 109 12.08 -13.28 -1.06
N THR A 110 11.82 -13.15 0.24
CA THR A 110 12.03 -14.24 1.19
C THR A 110 11.13 -15.43 0.87
N SER A 111 9.85 -15.16 0.58
CA SER A 111 8.88 -16.21 0.28
C SER A 111 9.24 -16.96 -1.01
N ARG A 112 9.69 -16.24 -2.04
CA ARG A 112 10.12 -16.86 -3.29
C ARG A 112 11.36 -17.74 -3.08
N LYS A 113 12.31 -17.24 -2.32
CA LYS A 113 13.52 -17.99 -2.00
C LYS A 113 13.19 -19.28 -1.26
N ASN A 114 12.30 -19.20 -0.27
CA ASN A 114 11.89 -20.37 0.51
C ASN A 114 11.14 -21.38 -0.36
N LEU A 115 10.35 -20.92 -1.32
CA LEU A 115 9.65 -21.80 -2.23
C LEU A 115 10.64 -22.52 -3.15
N GLU A 116 11.64 -21.83 -3.66
CA GLU A 116 12.65 -22.38 -4.58
C GLU A 116 13.55 -23.41 -3.90
N SER A 117 13.84 -23.21 -2.61
CA SER A 117 14.75 -24.11 -1.88
C SER A 117 14.12 -25.44 -1.51
N LYS A 118 12.90 -25.66 -1.90
CA LYS A 118 12.19 -26.93 -1.70
C LYS A 118 12.07 -27.71 -3.00
#